data_36d9b5da6711107712987537ff37351f
#
_entry.id   36d9b5da6711107712987537ff37351f
#
_cell.length_a   1.000
_cell.length_b   1.000
_cell.length_c   1.000
_cell.angle_alpha   90.00
_cell.angle_beta   90.00
_cell.angle_gamma   90.00
#
_symmetry.space_group_name_H-M   'P 1'
#
loop_
_entity.id
_entity.type
_entity.pdbx_description
1 polymer ?
#
loop_
_entity_poly.entity_id
_entity_poly.type
_entity_poly.pdbx_seq_one_letter_code
_entity_poly.pdbx_strand_id
1 'polypeptide(L)'
;MREDVLRRDFTVNAMAMDCHGDIYDYVGGQKDLRKKRLVTVGNPVRRFQEDALRLFRACRFAGQLDFMASKDLVKAMPQAFGRVPGLSLERVVNEMDRLMVTPAAYRGLDILVRTGLAACSCRQKVNGCYEAVPILPELSHLPDTPQSKPFHLFDAWVHTLATVANTPPDLTIRYAALFHDVAKGLPGIRGVHKGRYTDYGHDAKGAELAEAILLRWHKKPAFAQRVAWLVKTHMKFHFFANTAEGDVEKWLRHEALDGPFHRTEELVEAVGQATAVACGDILGCGHADASTEGTESFGAYMAMLAEAMPVSTKDLHYDRRIPDTCGRRTGDCLRILLKRVQNQDLENEADVLADAARRWMKRHEGEGHHE
;
A
#
# COMPACT_ATOMS: atom_id res chain seq x y z
N MET A 1 18.78 -0.60 37.12
CA MET A 1 18.81 0.49 36.12
C MET A 1 19.94 0.32 35.12
N ARG A 2 21.24 0.40 35.50
CA ARG A 2 22.37 0.33 34.55
C ARG A 2 22.35 -0.94 33.68
N GLU A 3 22.14 -2.11 34.27
CA GLU A 3 22.09 -3.39 33.57
C GLU A 3 20.92 -3.46 32.56
N ASP A 4 19.77 -2.87 32.91
CA ASP A 4 18.61 -2.83 32.02
C ASP A 4 18.89 -1.96 30.78
N VAL A 5 19.49 -0.79 30.99
CA VAL A 5 19.91 0.11 29.91
C VAL A 5 20.91 -0.57 28.97
N LEU A 6 21.89 -1.29 29.51
CA LEU A 6 22.91 -1.98 28.72
C LEU A 6 22.38 -3.19 27.92
N ARG A 7 21.17 -3.71 28.21
CA ARG A 7 20.53 -4.79 27.45
C ARG A 7 19.67 -4.28 26.30
N ARG A 8 19.44 -2.97 26.22
CA ARG A 8 18.62 -2.38 25.14
C ARG A 8 19.33 -2.46 23.79
N ASP A 9 18.57 -2.23 22.72
CA ASP A 9 19.04 -2.36 21.33
C ASP A 9 19.88 -1.17 20.87
N PHE A 10 19.38 0.07 21.04
CA PHE A 10 20.04 1.29 20.51
C PHE A 10 20.36 2.28 21.61
N THR A 11 21.42 3.07 21.41
CA THR A 11 21.88 4.08 22.37
C THR A 11 20.81 5.12 22.68
N VAL A 12 20.05 5.53 21.65
CA VAL A 12 19.01 6.57 21.74
C VAL A 12 17.78 6.16 22.54
N ASN A 13 17.56 4.87 22.77
CA ASN A 13 16.50 4.35 23.64
C ASN A 13 17.05 3.61 24.87
N ALA A 14 18.34 3.75 25.14
CA ALA A 14 19.07 3.14 26.23
C ALA A 14 19.52 4.20 27.26
N MET A 15 18.61 5.08 27.62
CA MET A 15 18.76 6.08 28.68
C MET A 15 17.63 5.88 29.70
N ALA A 16 17.86 6.34 30.92
CA ALA A 16 16.85 6.38 31.97
C ALA A 16 16.74 7.80 32.52
N MET A 17 15.56 8.17 33.00
CA MET A 17 15.30 9.43 33.66
C MET A 17 14.69 9.13 35.02
N ASP A 18 15.10 9.83 36.07
CA ASP A 18 14.49 9.71 37.39
C ASP A 18 13.30 10.66 37.56
N CYS A 19 12.71 10.64 38.75
CA CYS A 19 11.55 11.48 39.07
C CYS A 19 11.91 13.01 39.19
N HIS A 20 13.18 13.35 39.25
CA HIS A 20 13.65 14.72 39.28
C HIS A 20 13.99 15.26 37.89
N GLY A 21 13.95 14.40 36.85
CA GLY A 21 14.29 14.76 35.47
C GLY A 21 15.75 14.55 35.11
N ASP A 22 16.56 13.98 36.01
CA ASP A 22 17.98 13.71 35.76
C ASP A 22 18.11 12.50 34.80
N ILE A 23 18.89 12.71 33.72
CA ILE A 23 19.07 11.68 32.66
C ILE A 23 20.35 10.89 32.92
N TYR A 24 20.19 9.58 33.06
CA TYR A 24 21.28 8.62 33.18
C TYR A 24 21.59 8.00 31.80
N ASP A 25 22.69 8.44 31.20
CA ASP A 25 23.17 7.99 29.90
C ASP A 25 24.51 7.27 30.05
N TYR A 26 24.48 5.94 30.03
CA TYR A 26 25.67 5.09 30.18
C TYR A 26 26.31 4.71 28.83
N VAL A 27 25.67 5.05 27.70
CA VAL A 27 26.03 4.55 26.36
C VAL A 27 26.21 5.65 25.33
N GLY A 28 26.06 6.91 25.71
CA GLY A 28 26.18 8.06 24.82
C GLY A 28 24.95 8.32 23.94
N GLY A 29 23.78 7.90 24.39
CA GLY A 29 22.50 8.06 23.69
C GLY A 29 22.15 9.51 23.41
N GLN A 30 22.36 10.43 24.35
CA GLN A 30 22.15 11.88 24.14
C GLN A 30 23.03 12.45 23.02
N LYS A 31 24.28 11.95 22.91
CA LYS A 31 25.20 12.36 21.83
C LYS A 31 24.69 11.89 20.47
N ASP A 32 24.23 10.63 20.38
CA ASP A 32 23.73 10.04 19.14
C ASP A 32 22.38 10.67 18.76
N LEU A 33 21.54 11.00 19.73
CA LEU A 33 20.29 11.74 19.54
C LEU A 33 20.55 13.10 18.89
N ARG A 34 21.48 13.90 19.46
CA ARG A 34 21.86 15.21 18.90
C ARG A 34 22.44 15.10 17.48
N LYS A 35 23.17 14.02 17.20
CA LYS A 35 23.78 13.77 15.88
C LYS A 35 22.84 13.09 14.89
N LYS A 36 21.60 12.80 15.26
CA LYS A 36 20.62 12.06 14.48
C LYS A 36 21.19 10.74 13.95
N ARG A 37 21.87 9.99 14.81
CA ARG A 37 22.52 8.72 14.47
C ARG A 37 21.87 7.55 15.20
N LEU A 38 21.58 6.50 14.49
CA LEU A 38 21.16 5.23 15.07
C LEU A 38 22.38 4.32 15.28
N VAL A 39 22.69 4.04 16.55
CA VAL A 39 23.84 3.26 16.97
C VAL A 39 23.37 2.19 17.95
N THR A 40 23.89 0.97 17.85
CA THR A 40 23.59 -0.13 18.79
C THR A 40 24.30 0.08 20.12
N VAL A 41 23.69 -0.40 21.19
CA VAL A 41 24.37 -0.50 22.49
C VAL A 41 25.44 -1.59 22.42
N GLY A 42 26.69 -1.25 22.61
CA GLY A 42 27.83 -2.18 22.57
C GLY A 42 28.12 -2.71 21.15
N ASN A 43 28.53 -3.98 21.08
CA ASN A 43 28.92 -4.58 19.78
C ASN A 43 27.67 -4.92 18.95
N PRO A 44 27.52 -4.38 17.72
CA PRO A 44 26.31 -4.55 16.92
C PRO A 44 26.07 -6.00 16.49
N VAL A 45 27.10 -6.75 16.16
CA VAL A 45 26.95 -8.18 15.77
C VAL A 45 26.37 -9.00 16.91
N ARG A 46 26.94 -8.88 18.12
CA ARG A 46 26.45 -9.57 19.30
C ARG A 46 25.01 -9.15 19.61
N ARG A 47 24.72 -7.85 19.49
CA ARG A 47 23.39 -7.31 19.77
C ARG A 47 22.30 -7.86 18.83
N PHE A 48 22.60 -8.02 17.56
CA PHE A 48 21.69 -8.64 16.58
C PHE A 48 21.58 -10.17 16.75
N GLN A 49 22.65 -10.84 17.14
CA GLN A 49 22.64 -12.28 17.42
C GLN A 49 21.83 -12.66 18.68
N GLU A 50 21.75 -11.78 19.67
CA GLU A 50 20.91 -11.97 20.86
C GLU A 50 19.42 -11.99 20.53
N ASP A 51 18.95 -11.09 19.66
CA ASP A 51 17.58 -11.02 19.14
C ASP A 51 17.59 -10.44 17.73
N ALA A 52 17.39 -11.31 16.73
CA ALA A 52 17.37 -10.92 15.31
C ALA A 52 16.23 -9.94 14.97
N LEU A 53 15.18 -9.81 15.78
CA LEU A 53 14.15 -8.78 15.55
C LEU A 53 14.72 -7.37 15.63
N ARG A 54 15.84 -7.18 16.31
CA ARG A 54 16.55 -5.90 16.36
C ARG A 54 17.03 -5.43 14.99
N LEU A 55 17.19 -6.33 14.01
CA LEU A 55 17.47 -5.97 12.60
C LEU A 55 16.31 -5.17 12.00
N PHE A 56 15.08 -5.66 12.16
CA PHE A 56 13.87 -4.95 11.70
C PHE A 56 13.57 -3.70 12.53
N ARG A 57 13.83 -3.77 13.83
CA ARG A 57 13.74 -2.60 14.71
C ARG A 57 14.73 -1.50 14.30
N ALA A 58 15.93 -1.85 13.82
CA ALA A 58 16.89 -0.88 13.28
C ALA A 58 16.32 -0.14 12.07
N CYS A 59 15.70 -0.86 11.13
CA CYS A 59 14.99 -0.27 10.00
C CYS A 59 13.87 0.66 10.48
N ARG A 60 13.02 0.20 11.41
CA ARG A 60 11.93 1.01 11.93
C ARG A 60 12.42 2.26 12.66
N PHE A 61 13.43 2.15 13.52
CA PHE A 61 13.94 3.33 14.26
C PHE A 61 14.63 4.33 13.34
N ALA A 62 15.31 3.90 12.28
CA ALA A 62 15.85 4.79 11.25
C ALA A 62 14.73 5.63 10.61
N GLY A 63 13.60 5.00 10.26
CA GLY A 63 12.44 5.68 9.71
C GLY A 63 11.68 6.53 10.74
N GLN A 64 11.51 6.03 11.95
CA GLN A 64 10.73 6.70 13.01
C GLN A 64 11.39 7.99 13.51
N LEU A 65 12.70 7.97 13.65
CA LEU A 65 13.48 9.09 14.18
C LEU A 65 14.07 9.98 13.08
N ASP A 66 13.96 9.58 11.83
CA ASP A 66 14.65 10.16 10.68
C ASP A 66 16.17 10.21 10.91
N PHE A 67 16.76 9.11 11.38
CA PHE A 67 18.17 9.01 11.75
C PHE A 67 18.94 8.17 10.74
N MET A 68 20.20 8.56 10.54
CA MET A 68 21.16 7.77 9.77
C MET A 68 21.68 6.60 10.61
N ALA A 69 21.51 5.38 10.12
CA ALA A 69 22.15 4.21 10.73
C ALA A 69 23.67 4.33 10.64
N SER A 70 24.38 4.00 11.72
CA SER A 70 25.85 4.02 11.73
C SER A 70 26.39 2.97 10.76
N LYS A 71 27.56 3.26 10.14
CA LYS A 71 28.21 2.33 9.22
C LYS A 71 28.48 0.96 9.86
N ASP A 72 28.84 0.94 11.14
CA ASP A 72 29.13 -0.31 11.87
C ASP A 72 27.86 -1.12 12.10
N LEU A 73 26.72 -0.46 12.38
CA LEU A 73 25.42 -1.09 12.50
C LEU A 73 25.05 -1.79 11.18
N VAL A 74 25.11 -1.04 10.05
CA VAL A 74 24.74 -1.59 8.72
C VAL A 74 25.64 -2.74 8.32
N LYS A 75 26.96 -2.62 8.52
CA LYS A 75 27.95 -3.69 8.21
C LYS A 75 27.78 -4.94 9.08
N ALA A 76 27.24 -4.81 10.28
CA ALA A 76 27.03 -5.92 11.19
C ALA A 76 25.75 -6.72 10.88
N MET A 77 24.74 -6.12 10.21
CA MET A 77 23.44 -6.75 9.96
C MET A 77 23.56 -8.10 9.24
N PRO A 78 24.29 -8.25 8.12
CA PRO A 78 24.38 -9.53 7.42
C PRO A 78 24.96 -10.66 8.27
N GLN A 79 25.84 -10.34 9.24
CA GLN A 79 26.47 -11.33 10.12
C GLN A 79 25.50 -12.00 11.10
N ALA A 80 24.28 -11.44 11.24
CA ALA A 80 23.21 -11.98 12.09
C ALA A 80 22.05 -12.59 11.30
N PHE A 81 22.06 -12.60 9.96
CA PHE A 81 20.96 -13.10 9.14
C PHE A 81 20.65 -14.58 9.36
N GLY A 82 21.65 -15.39 9.75
CA GLY A 82 21.41 -16.78 10.15
C GLY A 82 20.43 -16.97 11.33
N ARG A 83 20.12 -15.90 12.06
CA ARG A 83 19.14 -15.93 13.17
C ARG A 83 17.72 -15.54 12.73
N VAL A 84 17.54 -14.93 11.54
CA VAL A 84 16.24 -14.47 11.01
C VAL A 84 15.23 -15.62 10.85
N PRO A 85 15.62 -16.84 10.39
CA PRO A 85 14.69 -17.96 10.30
C PRO A 85 14.05 -18.39 11.64
N GLY A 86 14.61 -17.95 12.76
CA GLY A 86 14.02 -18.16 14.08
C GLY A 86 12.90 -17.19 14.48
N LEU A 87 12.71 -16.11 13.73
CA LEU A 87 11.67 -15.11 14.01
C LEU A 87 10.31 -15.56 13.53
N SER A 88 9.25 -15.25 14.30
CA SER A 88 7.89 -15.43 13.80
C SER A 88 7.52 -14.35 12.77
N LEU A 89 6.79 -14.74 11.73
CA LEU A 89 6.28 -13.85 10.69
C LEU A 89 5.52 -12.66 11.30
N GLU A 90 4.66 -12.93 12.27
CA GLU A 90 3.87 -11.89 12.95
C GLU A 90 4.74 -10.76 13.53
N ARG A 91 5.84 -11.11 14.23
CA ARG A 91 6.75 -10.10 14.80
C ARG A 91 7.43 -9.27 13.71
N VAL A 92 7.84 -9.91 12.60
CA VAL A 92 8.45 -9.25 11.46
C VAL A 92 7.45 -8.29 10.81
N VAL A 93 6.24 -8.77 10.50
CA VAL A 93 5.18 -7.98 9.87
C VAL A 93 4.78 -6.79 10.75
N ASN A 94 4.69 -6.96 12.07
CA ASN A 94 4.42 -5.86 13.00
C ASN A 94 5.49 -4.75 12.95
N GLU A 95 6.78 -5.11 12.85
CA GLU A 95 7.83 -4.10 12.68
C GLU A 95 7.76 -3.43 11.30
N MET A 96 7.40 -4.18 10.25
CA MET A 96 7.20 -3.63 8.91
C MET A 96 6.03 -2.64 8.86
N ASP A 97 4.88 -2.99 9.42
CA ASP A 97 3.72 -2.08 9.48
C ASP A 97 4.05 -0.77 10.20
N ARG A 98 4.74 -0.90 11.33
CA ARG A 98 5.20 0.27 12.09
C ARG A 98 6.22 1.11 11.33
N LEU A 99 7.09 0.47 10.54
CA LEU A 99 8.02 1.17 9.67
C LEU A 99 7.27 1.97 8.60
N MET A 100 6.30 1.34 7.92
CA MET A 100 5.57 1.96 6.81
C MET A 100 4.90 3.29 7.17
N VAL A 101 4.38 3.41 8.39
CA VAL A 101 3.71 4.64 8.86
C VAL A 101 4.65 5.64 9.53
N THR A 102 5.97 5.43 9.48
CA THR A 102 6.93 6.39 10.03
C THR A 102 7.15 7.59 9.09
N PRO A 103 7.58 8.76 9.62
CA PRO A 103 7.82 9.94 8.80
C PRO A 103 8.87 9.71 7.70
N ALA A 104 9.94 8.97 7.98
CA ALA A 104 11.03 8.69 7.07
C ALA A 104 11.15 7.18 6.75
N ALA A 105 10.02 6.53 6.42
CA ALA A 105 9.97 5.10 6.12
C ALA A 105 11.01 4.68 5.07
N TYR A 106 11.27 5.55 4.08
CA TYR A 106 12.26 5.32 3.02
C TYR A 106 13.67 4.98 3.55
N ARG A 107 14.08 5.54 4.71
CA ARG A 107 15.40 5.22 5.31
C ARG A 107 15.48 3.77 5.78
N GLY A 108 14.43 3.31 6.45
CA GLY A 108 14.38 1.94 6.95
C GLY A 108 14.22 0.93 5.83
N LEU A 109 13.42 1.24 4.81
CA LEU A 109 13.28 0.43 3.61
C LEU A 109 14.58 0.30 2.83
N ASP A 110 15.35 1.39 2.71
CA ASP A 110 16.66 1.34 2.04
C ASP A 110 17.65 0.43 2.77
N ILE A 111 17.71 0.52 4.11
CA ILE A 111 18.49 -0.40 4.93
C ILE A 111 18.04 -1.84 4.71
N LEU A 112 16.72 -2.11 4.78
CA LEU A 112 16.13 -3.43 4.64
C LEU A 112 16.55 -4.11 3.32
N VAL A 113 16.44 -3.40 2.21
CA VAL A 113 16.71 -3.95 0.88
C VAL A 113 18.21 -4.00 0.58
N ARG A 114 18.94 -2.88 0.78
CA ARG A 114 20.37 -2.82 0.44
C ARG A 114 21.27 -3.71 1.30
N THR A 115 20.87 -4.05 2.52
CA THR A 115 21.61 -5.03 3.34
C THR A 115 21.31 -6.47 2.96
N GLY A 116 20.25 -6.72 2.19
CA GLY A 116 19.76 -8.07 1.86
C GLY A 116 18.81 -8.65 2.92
N LEU A 117 18.45 -7.90 3.97
CA LEU A 117 17.52 -8.40 5.00
C LEU A 117 16.14 -8.72 4.41
N ALA A 118 15.70 -7.97 3.39
CA ALA A 118 14.45 -8.24 2.67
C ALA A 118 14.39 -9.63 2.04
N ALA A 119 15.53 -10.16 1.56
CA ALA A 119 15.62 -11.47 0.93
C ALA A 119 15.66 -12.65 1.92
N CYS A 120 15.72 -12.38 3.23
CA CYS A 120 15.68 -13.42 4.24
C CYS A 120 14.28 -14.04 4.35
N SER A 121 14.22 -15.23 4.98
CA SER A 121 12.97 -15.88 5.39
C SER A 121 12.86 -15.90 6.90
N CYS A 122 11.65 -15.76 7.41
CA CYS A 122 11.26 -16.02 8.80
C CYS A 122 10.41 -17.28 8.87
N ARG A 123 9.77 -17.58 10.02
CA ARG A 123 8.96 -18.78 10.18
C ARG A 123 7.52 -18.45 10.55
N GLN A 124 6.61 -19.32 10.12
CA GLN A 124 5.25 -19.40 10.63
C GLN A 124 4.94 -20.80 11.11
N LYS A 125 3.95 -20.94 11.97
CA LYS A 125 3.47 -22.24 12.41
C LYS A 125 2.21 -22.63 11.64
N VAL A 126 2.29 -23.71 10.86
CA VAL A 126 1.17 -24.24 10.07
C VAL A 126 0.97 -25.70 10.47
N ASN A 127 -0.24 -26.05 10.90
CA ASN A 127 -0.60 -27.42 11.31
C ASN A 127 0.39 -28.06 12.32
N GLY A 128 0.92 -27.24 13.24
CA GLY A 128 1.86 -27.70 14.26
C GLY A 128 3.35 -27.67 13.84
N CYS A 129 3.65 -27.58 12.57
CA CYS A 129 5.02 -27.51 12.02
C CYS A 129 5.43 -26.07 11.71
N TYR A 130 6.77 -25.81 11.73
CA TYR A 130 7.30 -24.53 11.29
C TYR A 130 7.69 -24.58 9.81
N GLU A 131 7.19 -23.61 9.05
CA GLU A 131 7.51 -23.41 7.64
C GLU A 131 8.28 -22.09 7.45
N ALA A 132 9.21 -22.08 6.49
CA ALA A 132 9.93 -20.87 6.12
C ALA A 132 9.03 -19.99 5.24
N VAL A 133 8.97 -18.69 5.56
CA VAL A 133 8.21 -17.70 4.82
C VAL A 133 9.15 -16.60 4.35
N PRO A 134 9.27 -16.38 3.03
CA PRO A 134 10.05 -15.26 2.47
C PRO A 134 9.50 -13.92 2.97
N ILE A 135 10.38 -12.99 3.31
CA ILE A 135 9.97 -11.66 3.79
C ILE A 135 9.58 -10.80 2.59
N LEU A 136 10.54 -10.22 1.87
CA LEU A 136 10.31 -9.36 0.70
C LEU A 136 11.40 -9.53 -0.36
N PRO A 137 11.71 -10.76 -0.83
CA PRO A 137 12.72 -10.96 -1.86
C PRO A 137 12.35 -10.27 -3.19
N GLU A 138 11.07 -9.98 -3.40
CA GLU A 138 10.53 -9.34 -4.60
C GLU A 138 11.08 -7.92 -4.82
N LEU A 139 11.60 -7.27 -3.77
CA LEU A 139 12.20 -5.93 -3.90
C LEU A 139 13.71 -5.97 -4.24
N SER A 140 14.35 -7.14 -4.18
CA SER A 140 15.82 -7.24 -4.22
C SER A 140 16.43 -6.86 -5.57
N HIS A 141 15.67 -6.89 -6.66
CA HIS A 141 16.16 -6.53 -8.00
C HIS A 141 16.02 -5.03 -8.32
N LEU A 142 15.20 -4.30 -7.57
CA LEU A 142 14.92 -2.89 -7.87
C LEU A 142 16.13 -1.96 -7.76
N PRO A 143 17.08 -2.13 -6.81
CA PRO A 143 18.24 -1.25 -6.67
C PRO A 143 19.14 -1.14 -7.92
N ASP A 144 19.14 -2.16 -8.78
CA ASP A 144 19.96 -2.18 -10.00
C ASP A 144 19.11 -2.14 -11.28
N THR A 145 17.83 -1.81 -11.13
CA THR A 145 16.88 -1.71 -12.27
C THR A 145 16.89 -0.30 -12.85
N PRO A 146 17.52 -0.08 -14.02
CA PRO A 146 17.57 1.24 -14.64
C PRO A 146 16.20 1.63 -15.21
N GLN A 147 15.93 2.93 -15.26
CA GLN A 147 14.74 3.51 -15.84
C GLN A 147 15.06 4.45 -17.01
N SER A 148 14.05 4.80 -17.83
CA SER A 148 14.22 5.73 -18.93
C SER A 148 14.33 7.17 -18.46
N LYS A 149 15.51 7.78 -18.62
CA LYS A 149 15.85 9.11 -18.11
C LYS A 149 14.89 10.27 -18.42
N PRO A 150 14.18 10.32 -19.58
CA PRO A 150 13.19 11.37 -19.78
C PRO A 150 12.02 11.37 -18.79
N PHE A 151 11.73 10.22 -18.16
CA PHE A 151 10.61 10.06 -17.24
C PHE A 151 11.06 9.95 -15.80
N HIS A 152 12.22 9.32 -15.54
CA HIS A 152 12.75 9.10 -14.19
C HIS A 152 14.25 9.43 -14.16
N LEU A 153 14.66 10.27 -13.22
CA LEU A 153 16.09 10.57 -13.00
C LEU A 153 16.80 9.49 -12.18
N PHE A 154 16.05 8.66 -11.46
CA PHE A 154 16.52 7.63 -10.53
C PHE A 154 16.37 6.22 -11.11
N ASP A 155 17.08 5.23 -10.52
CA ASP A 155 16.75 3.82 -10.67
C ASP A 155 15.39 3.49 -10.04
N ALA A 156 14.87 2.28 -10.28
CA ALA A 156 13.54 1.91 -9.80
C ALA A 156 13.45 1.90 -8.26
N TRP A 157 14.56 1.58 -7.56
CA TRP A 157 14.56 1.56 -6.10
C TRP A 157 14.54 2.97 -5.50
N VAL A 158 15.42 3.84 -5.95
CA VAL A 158 15.47 5.23 -5.47
C VAL A 158 14.18 5.95 -5.79
N HIS A 159 13.58 5.72 -6.96
CA HIS A 159 12.26 6.21 -7.31
C HIS A 159 11.19 5.68 -6.34
N THR A 160 11.14 4.37 -6.07
CA THR A 160 10.20 3.78 -5.11
C THR A 160 10.34 4.40 -3.71
N LEU A 161 11.57 4.59 -3.23
CA LEU A 161 11.81 5.25 -1.94
C LEU A 161 11.32 6.71 -1.92
N ALA A 162 11.54 7.44 -3.01
CA ALA A 162 11.08 8.82 -3.17
C ALA A 162 9.54 8.88 -3.25
N THR A 163 8.89 7.94 -3.96
CA THR A 163 7.43 7.80 -3.98
C THR A 163 6.87 7.56 -2.57
N VAL A 164 7.45 6.62 -1.82
CA VAL A 164 7.07 6.38 -0.41
C VAL A 164 7.28 7.64 0.45
N ALA A 165 8.37 8.38 0.28
CA ALA A 165 8.64 9.59 1.03
C ALA A 165 7.59 10.70 0.79
N ASN A 166 7.08 10.78 -0.44
CA ASN A 166 6.12 11.80 -0.87
C ASN A 166 4.64 11.39 -0.72
N THR A 167 4.35 10.23 -0.09
CA THR A 167 2.99 9.80 0.22
C THR A 167 2.65 10.00 1.70
N PRO A 168 1.36 10.20 2.05
CA PRO A 168 0.91 10.24 3.44
C PRO A 168 1.30 8.98 4.23
N PRO A 169 1.51 9.06 5.55
CA PRO A 169 1.85 7.92 6.40
C PRO A 169 0.62 7.03 6.72
N ASP A 170 -0.18 6.75 5.73
CA ASP A 170 -1.25 5.76 5.75
C ASP A 170 -0.73 4.41 5.31
N LEU A 171 -1.15 3.33 5.97
CA LEU A 171 -0.61 2.00 5.73
C LEU A 171 -0.94 1.48 4.33
N THR A 172 -2.15 1.71 3.84
CA THR A 172 -2.61 1.28 2.52
C THR A 172 -1.87 2.01 1.41
N ILE A 173 -1.80 3.35 1.51
CA ILE A 173 -1.11 4.21 0.54
C ILE A 173 0.38 3.87 0.49
N ARG A 174 1.03 3.70 1.65
CA ARG A 174 2.47 3.41 1.74
C ARG A 174 2.82 2.04 1.17
N TYR A 175 2.01 0.99 1.40
CA TYR A 175 2.23 -0.29 0.75
C TYR A 175 1.96 -0.23 -0.75
N ALA A 176 0.96 0.51 -1.20
CA ALA A 176 0.74 0.74 -2.63
C ALA A 176 1.95 1.47 -3.26
N ALA A 177 2.46 2.52 -2.63
CA ALA A 177 3.65 3.24 -3.05
C ALA A 177 4.92 2.35 -3.05
N LEU A 178 5.05 1.43 -2.10
CA LEU A 178 6.18 0.48 -2.07
C LEU A 178 6.12 -0.53 -3.22
N PHE A 179 4.92 -0.94 -3.60
CA PHE A 179 4.73 -2.02 -4.58
C PHE A 179 4.34 -1.54 -5.98
N HIS A 180 4.10 -0.23 -6.22
CA HIS A 180 3.60 0.26 -7.52
C HIS A 180 4.49 -0.20 -8.69
N ASP A 181 5.79 -0.21 -8.48
CA ASP A 181 6.81 -0.55 -9.46
C ASP A 181 7.52 -1.89 -9.20
N VAL A 182 7.02 -2.72 -8.29
CA VAL A 182 7.67 -3.97 -7.87
C VAL A 182 7.94 -4.95 -9.02
N ALA A 183 7.20 -4.87 -10.11
CA ALA A 183 7.38 -5.74 -11.27
C ALA A 183 8.27 -5.12 -12.38
N LYS A 184 8.73 -3.86 -12.25
CA LYS A 184 9.66 -3.27 -13.21
C LYS A 184 10.98 -4.06 -13.26
N GLY A 185 11.48 -4.29 -14.44
CA GLY A 185 12.74 -5.04 -14.63
C GLY A 185 12.60 -6.56 -14.66
N LEU A 186 11.43 -7.12 -14.32
CA LEU A 186 11.23 -8.57 -14.31
C LEU A 186 11.26 -9.17 -15.73
N PRO A 187 11.72 -10.43 -15.89
CA PRO A 187 11.61 -11.16 -17.13
C PRO A 187 10.14 -11.23 -17.62
N GLY A 188 9.94 -10.94 -18.91
CA GLY A 188 8.60 -10.89 -19.51
C GLY A 188 7.86 -9.56 -19.33
N ILE A 189 8.32 -8.68 -18.43
CA ILE A 189 7.82 -7.32 -18.25
C ILE A 189 8.78 -6.31 -18.90
N ARG A 190 10.09 -6.41 -18.58
CA ARG A 190 11.12 -5.55 -19.12
C ARG A 190 11.31 -5.79 -20.62
N GLY A 191 11.22 -4.71 -21.39
CA GLY A 191 11.52 -4.64 -22.81
C GLY A 191 12.41 -3.44 -23.15
N VAL A 192 12.73 -3.32 -24.45
CA VAL A 192 13.40 -2.14 -25.02
C VAL A 192 12.65 -1.72 -26.29
N HIS A 193 12.20 -0.48 -26.32
CA HIS A 193 11.57 0.11 -27.51
C HIS A 193 12.29 1.40 -27.90
N LYS A 194 12.78 1.48 -29.14
CA LYS A 194 13.54 2.64 -29.68
C LYS A 194 14.70 3.06 -28.75
N GLY A 195 15.44 2.08 -28.23
CA GLY A 195 16.61 2.30 -27.34
C GLY A 195 16.27 2.74 -25.92
N ARG A 196 14.99 2.68 -25.50
CA ARG A 196 14.52 3.02 -24.15
C ARG A 196 13.95 1.78 -23.46
N TYR A 197 14.16 1.68 -22.15
CA TYR A 197 13.51 0.65 -21.35
C TYR A 197 12.01 0.88 -21.28
N THR A 198 11.26 -0.22 -21.38
CA THR A 198 9.81 -0.25 -21.23
C THR A 198 9.45 -1.40 -20.28
N ASP A 199 8.43 -1.22 -19.47
CA ASP A 199 7.95 -2.23 -18.52
C ASP A 199 6.43 -2.35 -18.65
N TYR A 200 5.96 -2.70 -19.86
CA TYR A 200 4.52 -2.83 -20.12
C TYR A 200 3.90 -3.94 -19.27
N GLY A 201 2.80 -3.61 -18.58
CA GLY A 201 2.08 -4.54 -17.72
C GLY A 201 2.69 -4.71 -16.31
N HIS A 202 3.68 -3.86 -15.94
CA HIS A 202 4.22 -3.88 -14.56
C HIS A 202 3.18 -3.57 -13.51
N ASP A 203 2.18 -2.75 -13.84
CA ASP A 203 1.04 -2.41 -13.01
C ASP A 203 0.18 -3.65 -12.66
N ALA A 204 -0.23 -4.41 -13.68
CA ALA A 204 -1.01 -5.64 -13.50
C ALA A 204 -0.20 -6.72 -12.76
N LYS A 205 1.07 -6.95 -13.18
CA LYS A 205 1.95 -7.93 -12.53
C LYS A 205 2.34 -7.51 -11.12
N GLY A 206 2.56 -6.22 -10.91
CA GLY A 206 2.84 -5.64 -9.59
C GLY A 206 1.67 -5.84 -8.62
N ALA A 207 0.44 -5.68 -9.10
CA ALA A 207 -0.77 -5.93 -8.30
C ALA A 207 -0.87 -7.40 -7.84
N GLU A 208 -0.62 -8.36 -8.74
CA GLU A 208 -0.58 -9.79 -8.38
C GLU A 208 0.47 -10.07 -7.29
N LEU A 209 1.68 -9.50 -7.46
CA LEU A 209 2.76 -9.65 -6.48
C LEU A 209 2.40 -9.01 -5.14
N ALA A 210 1.87 -7.79 -5.14
CA ALA A 210 1.47 -7.08 -3.93
C ALA A 210 0.42 -7.85 -3.13
N GLU A 211 -0.62 -8.36 -3.80
CA GLU A 211 -1.65 -9.19 -3.15
C GLU A 211 -1.05 -10.47 -2.57
N ALA A 212 -0.24 -11.20 -3.35
CA ALA A 212 0.40 -12.43 -2.91
C ALA A 212 1.33 -12.21 -1.69
N ILE A 213 2.11 -11.12 -1.68
CA ILE A 213 2.97 -10.74 -0.54
C ILE A 213 2.13 -10.46 0.71
N LEU A 214 1.09 -9.66 0.58
CA LEU A 214 0.26 -9.27 1.72
C LEU A 214 -0.56 -10.44 2.28
N LEU A 215 -1.07 -11.32 1.42
CA LEU A 215 -1.73 -12.56 1.85
C LEU A 215 -0.74 -13.53 2.52
N ARG A 216 0.48 -13.67 2.00
CA ARG A 216 1.57 -14.42 2.61
C ARG A 216 1.90 -13.89 4.02
N TRP A 217 1.72 -12.60 4.26
CA TRP A 217 1.89 -11.95 5.55
C TRP A 217 0.64 -11.99 6.45
N HIS A 218 -0.36 -12.76 6.07
CA HIS A 218 -1.65 -12.87 6.76
C HIS A 218 -2.40 -11.55 6.95
N LYS A 219 -2.21 -10.62 6.01
CA LYS A 219 -3.07 -9.44 5.97
C LYS A 219 -4.49 -9.84 5.60
N LYS A 220 -5.47 -9.05 6.05
CA LYS A 220 -6.87 -9.27 5.67
C LYS A 220 -7.01 -9.21 4.14
N PRO A 221 -7.78 -10.12 3.50
CA PRO A 221 -7.95 -10.11 2.04
C PRO A 221 -8.39 -8.75 1.50
N ALA A 222 -9.36 -8.09 2.14
CA ALA A 222 -9.81 -6.76 1.72
C ALA A 222 -8.69 -5.70 1.71
N PHE A 223 -7.74 -5.77 2.67
CA PHE A 223 -6.57 -4.89 2.67
C PHE A 223 -5.62 -5.22 1.50
N ALA A 224 -5.33 -6.51 1.28
CA ALA A 224 -4.45 -6.94 0.20
C ALA A 224 -5.03 -6.56 -1.17
N GLN A 225 -6.33 -6.77 -1.38
CA GLN A 225 -7.06 -6.40 -2.60
C GLN A 225 -7.08 -4.88 -2.82
N ARG A 226 -7.26 -4.07 -1.75
CA ARG A 226 -7.21 -2.61 -1.85
C ARG A 226 -5.82 -2.14 -2.29
N VAL A 227 -4.74 -2.65 -1.71
CA VAL A 227 -3.37 -2.31 -2.12
C VAL A 227 -3.11 -2.76 -3.55
N ALA A 228 -3.50 -3.99 -3.92
CA ALA A 228 -3.37 -4.52 -5.28
C ALA A 228 -4.12 -3.65 -6.30
N TRP A 229 -5.34 -3.21 -5.96
CA TRP A 229 -6.12 -2.31 -6.82
C TRP A 229 -5.38 -0.98 -7.05
N LEU A 230 -4.82 -0.37 -5.99
CA LEU A 230 -4.04 0.87 -6.10
C LEU A 230 -2.80 0.68 -6.99
N VAL A 231 -2.09 -0.45 -6.85
CA VAL A 231 -0.95 -0.79 -7.71
C VAL A 231 -1.39 -0.97 -9.16
N LYS A 232 -2.49 -1.69 -9.41
CA LYS A 232 -3.01 -1.92 -10.76
C LYS A 232 -3.45 -0.64 -11.47
N THR A 233 -3.98 0.32 -10.72
CA THR A 233 -4.61 1.50 -11.28
C THR A 233 -3.69 2.72 -11.37
N HIS A 234 -2.49 2.71 -10.75
CA HIS A 234 -1.62 3.89 -10.72
C HIS A 234 -1.30 4.42 -12.12
N MET A 235 -0.98 3.55 -13.09
CA MET A 235 -0.73 3.95 -14.47
C MET A 235 -1.96 4.53 -15.18
N LYS A 236 -3.16 4.05 -14.84
CA LYS A 236 -4.42 4.61 -15.39
C LYS A 236 -4.68 6.02 -14.87
N PHE A 237 -4.40 6.29 -13.60
CA PHE A 237 -4.47 7.65 -13.06
C PHE A 237 -3.55 8.60 -13.80
N HIS A 238 -2.30 8.21 -14.06
CA HIS A 238 -1.39 9.01 -14.89
C HIS A 238 -1.91 9.22 -16.30
N PHE A 239 -2.45 8.17 -16.94
CA PHE A 239 -3.01 8.27 -18.27
C PHE A 239 -4.15 9.28 -18.32
N PHE A 240 -5.18 9.09 -17.50
CA PHE A 240 -6.36 9.96 -17.49
C PHE A 240 -6.07 11.40 -17.05
N ALA A 241 -5.17 11.59 -16.08
CA ALA A 241 -4.78 12.93 -15.63
C ALA A 241 -4.03 13.75 -16.70
N ASN A 242 -3.38 13.08 -17.66
CA ASN A 242 -2.51 13.72 -18.66
C ASN A 242 -3.07 13.67 -20.10
N THR A 243 -4.19 13.00 -20.32
CA THR A 243 -4.79 12.89 -21.66
C THR A 243 -6.27 13.25 -21.63
N ALA A 244 -6.76 13.83 -22.73
CA ALA A 244 -8.21 14.00 -22.94
C ALA A 244 -8.84 12.72 -23.54
N GLU A 245 -8.06 11.65 -23.71
CA GLU A 245 -8.50 10.39 -24.30
C GLU A 245 -9.01 9.43 -23.23
N GLY A 246 -10.00 8.66 -23.60
CA GLY A 246 -10.57 7.62 -22.75
C GLY A 246 -11.84 8.04 -22.01
N ASP A 247 -12.65 7.04 -21.70
CA ASP A 247 -13.93 7.20 -21.01
C ASP A 247 -13.72 6.90 -19.52
N VAL A 248 -13.47 7.96 -18.76
CA VAL A 248 -13.21 7.90 -17.32
C VAL A 248 -14.43 7.37 -16.56
N GLU A 249 -15.64 7.80 -16.96
CA GLU A 249 -16.89 7.36 -16.30
C GLU A 249 -17.13 5.88 -16.55
N LYS A 250 -16.91 5.42 -17.77
CA LYS A 250 -17.01 4.00 -18.11
C LYS A 250 -16.00 3.15 -17.34
N TRP A 251 -14.77 3.65 -17.20
CA TRP A 251 -13.76 2.95 -16.39
C TRP A 251 -14.18 2.89 -14.92
N LEU A 252 -14.61 4.01 -14.33
CA LEU A 252 -15.04 4.05 -12.93
C LEU A 252 -16.25 3.13 -12.67
N ARG A 253 -17.19 3.08 -13.61
CA ARG A 253 -18.33 2.15 -13.57
C ARG A 253 -17.89 0.69 -13.54
N HIS A 254 -16.89 0.34 -14.36
CA HIS A 254 -16.32 -1.00 -14.35
C HIS A 254 -15.67 -1.32 -13.00
N GLU A 255 -14.92 -0.38 -12.41
CA GLU A 255 -14.33 -0.57 -11.09
C GLU A 255 -15.40 -0.66 -9.98
N ALA A 256 -16.50 0.05 -10.08
CA ALA A 256 -17.63 -0.06 -9.16
C ALA A 256 -18.35 -1.43 -9.26
N LEU A 257 -18.40 -2.03 -10.46
CA LEU A 257 -19.05 -3.34 -10.70
C LEU A 257 -18.16 -4.52 -10.32
N ASP A 258 -16.89 -4.49 -10.74
CA ASP A 258 -15.98 -5.62 -10.72
C ASP A 258 -14.76 -5.41 -9.80
N GLY A 259 -14.64 -4.22 -9.19
CA GLY A 259 -13.58 -3.88 -8.25
C GLY A 259 -13.80 -4.47 -6.84
N PRO A 260 -12.83 -4.34 -5.96
CA PRO A 260 -12.88 -4.89 -4.60
C PRO A 260 -13.67 -3.97 -3.64
N PHE A 261 -14.82 -3.46 -4.06
CA PHE A 261 -15.62 -2.50 -3.32
C PHE A 261 -17.00 -3.07 -3.01
N HIS A 262 -17.50 -2.76 -1.81
CA HIS A 262 -18.83 -3.18 -1.35
C HIS A 262 -19.77 -2.01 -1.12
N ARG A 263 -19.22 -0.79 -1.04
CA ARG A 263 -19.92 0.46 -0.78
C ARG A 263 -19.32 1.61 -1.56
N THR A 264 -20.12 2.60 -1.87
CA THR A 264 -19.70 3.84 -2.54
C THR A 264 -18.57 4.55 -1.77
N GLU A 265 -18.67 4.60 -0.44
CA GLU A 265 -17.67 5.26 0.41
C GLU A 265 -16.29 4.59 0.27
N GLU A 266 -16.24 3.27 0.08
CA GLU A 266 -14.97 2.53 -0.14
C GLU A 266 -14.34 2.87 -1.49
N LEU A 267 -15.17 3.11 -2.52
CA LEU A 267 -14.69 3.55 -3.84
C LEU A 267 -14.15 4.98 -3.77
N VAL A 268 -14.87 5.89 -3.11
CA VAL A 268 -14.43 7.28 -2.90
C VAL A 268 -13.10 7.34 -2.15
N GLU A 269 -12.98 6.58 -1.06
CA GLU A 269 -11.72 6.47 -0.31
C GLU A 269 -10.58 5.95 -1.20
N ALA A 270 -10.84 4.91 -2.01
CA ALA A 270 -9.84 4.33 -2.91
C ALA A 270 -9.37 5.32 -3.98
N VAL A 271 -10.26 6.13 -4.52
CA VAL A 271 -9.92 7.22 -5.45
C VAL A 271 -8.98 8.23 -4.78
N GLY A 272 -9.28 8.65 -3.56
CA GLY A 272 -8.39 9.53 -2.78
C GLY A 272 -7.02 8.90 -2.53
N GLN A 273 -6.97 7.62 -2.18
CA GLN A 273 -5.73 6.86 -2.00
C GLN A 273 -4.93 6.75 -3.31
N ALA A 274 -5.60 6.47 -4.45
CA ALA A 274 -4.96 6.40 -5.76
C ALA A 274 -4.38 7.76 -6.18
N THR A 275 -5.09 8.85 -5.92
CA THR A 275 -4.59 10.22 -6.12
C THR A 275 -3.30 10.45 -5.33
N ALA A 276 -3.29 10.08 -4.05
CA ALA A 276 -2.10 10.24 -3.21
C ALA A 276 -0.91 9.40 -3.70
N VAL A 277 -1.14 8.18 -4.18
CA VAL A 277 -0.08 7.33 -4.77
C VAL A 277 0.45 7.98 -6.05
N ALA A 278 -0.42 8.43 -6.96
CA ALA A 278 -0.04 9.05 -8.21
C ALA A 278 0.74 10.37 -8.00
N CYS A 279 0.33 11.19 -7.03
CA CYS A 279 1.10 12.39 -6.65
C CYS A 279 2.48 12.03 -6.09
N GLY A 280 2.56 11.02 -5.22
CA GLY A 280 3.82 10.53 -4.70
C GLY A 280 4.75 10.00 -5.78
N ASP A 281 4.22 9.30 -6.78
CA ASP A 281 4.96 8.77 -7.93
C ASP A 281 5.54 9.91 -8.79
N ILE A 282 4.73 10.92 -9.14
CA ILE A 282 5.19 12.11 -9.87
C ILE A 282 6.36 12.79 -9.14
N LEU A 283 6.20 13.05 -7.85
CA LEU A 283 7.26 13.67 -7.04
C LEU A 283 8.48 12.76 -6.87
N GLY A 284 8.27 11.45 -6.94
CA GLY A 284 9.30 10.42 -6.89
C GLY A 284 10.18 10.34 -8.13
N CYS A 285 9.76 10.90 -9.28
CA CYS A 285 10.53 10.87 -10.53
C CYS A 285 11.85 11.68 -10.47
N GLY A 286 11.98 12.61 -9.51
CA GLY A 286 13.18 13.40 -9.25
C GLY A 286 13.31 14.68 -10.08
N HIS A 287 12.34 15.00 -10.93
CA HIS A 287 12.32 16.24 -11.71
C HIS A 287 12.02 17.44 -10.82
N ALA A 288 12.80 18.52 -10.95
CA ALA A 288 12.64 19.71 -10.12
C ALA A 288 11.36 20.51 -10.41
N ASP A 289 10.79 20.34 -11.62
CA ASP A 289 9.58 20.97 -12.11
C ASP A 289 8.35 20.03 -12.00
N ALA A 290 8.46 18.91 -11.30
CA ALA A 290 7.34 18.00 -11.08
C ALA A 290 6.18 18.71 -10.34
N SER A 291 4.98 18.69 -10.93
CA SER A 291 3.77 19.27 -10.36
C SER A 291 2.68 18.22 -10.22
N THR A 292 1.98 18.24 -9.10
CA THR A 292 0.84 17.35 -8.80
C THR A 292 -0.51 18.00 -9.09
N GLU A 293 -0.56 19.28 -9.42
CA GLU A 293 -1.79 20.07 -9.56
C GLU A 293 -2.81 19.44 -10.52
N GLY A 294 -2.35 18.97 -11.68
CA GLY A 294 -3.22 18.27 -12.65
C GLY A 294 -3.78 16.96 -12.11
N THR A 295 -2.95 16.20 -11.40
CA THR A 295 -3.36 14.92 -10.80
C THR A 295 -4.30 15.12 -9.61
N GLU A 296 -4.08 16.14 -8.78
CA GLU A 296 -4.97 16.51 -7.69
C GLU A 296 -6.33 16.98 -8.21
N SER A 297 -6.34 17.83 -9.24
CA SER A 297 -7.58 18.27 -9.91
C SER A 297 -8.35 17.10 -10.53
N PHE A 298 -7.64 16.18 -11.18
CA PHE A 298 -8.23 14.95 -11.71
C PHE A 298 -8.77 14.05 -10.58
N GLY A 299 -8.02 13.89 -9.50
CA GLY A 299 -8.46 13.13 -8.32
C GLY A 299 -9.73 13.69 -7.69
N ALA A 300 -9.85 15.01 -7.58
CA ALA A 300 -11.07 15.67 -7.10
C ALA A 300 -12.26 15.42 -8.04
N TYR A 301 -12.06 15.49 -9.35
CA TYR A 301 -13.08 15.13 -10.33
C TYR A 301 -13.51 13.67 -10.21
N MET A 302 -12.56 12.76 -10.07
CA MET A 302 -12.83 11.33 -9.87
C MET A 302 -13.60 11.04 -8.59
N ALA A 303 -13.29 11.75 -7.49
CA ALA A 303 -14.01 11.61 -6.22
C ALA A 303 -15.47 12.03 -6.38
N MET A 304 -15.73 13.14 -7.07
CA MET A 304 -17.10 13.61 -7.38
C MET A 304 -17.88 12.56 -8.20
N LEU A 305 -17.26 11.95 -9.21
CA LEU A 305 -17.90 10.89 -9.99
C LEU A 305 -18.15 9.63 -9.14
N ALA A 306 -17.21 9.28 -8.26
CA ALA A 306 -17.34 8.13 -7.37
C ALA A 306 -18.46 8.30 -6.35
N GLU A 307 -18.67 9.52 -5.80
CA GLU A 307 -19.77 9.84 -4.89
C GLU A 307 -21.14 9.59 -5.55
N ALA A 308 -21.25 9.86 -6.86
CA ALA A 308 -22.47 9.64 -7.63
C ALA A 308 -22.62 8.18 -8.13
N MET A 309 -21.62 7.30 -7.89
CA MET A 309 -21.58 5.93 -8.42
C MET A 309 -21.93 4.90 -7.34
N PRO A 310 -23.19 4.39 -7.27
CA PRO A 310 -23.52 3.34 -6.33
C PRO A 310 -22.79 2.04 -6.69
N VAL A 311 -22.14 1.42 -5.72
CA VAL A 311 -21.40 0.17 -5.87
C VAL A 311 -22.30 -1.04 -5.62
N SER A 312 -23.22 -0.92 -4.68
CA SER A 312 -24.10 -2.02 -4.28
C SER A 312 -25.56 -1.57 -4.19
N THR A 313 -26.48 -2.52 -4.09
CA THR A 313 -27.91 -2.22 -3.87
C THR A 313 -28.17 -1.48 -2.56
N LYS A 314 -27.24 -1.50 -1.62
CA LYS A 314 -27.32 -0.78 -0.35
C LYS A 314 -27.06 0.74 -0.50
N ASP A 315 -26.45 1.11 -1.62
CA ASP A 315 -26.13 2.51 -1.95
C ASP A 315 -27.25 3.16 -2.78
N LEU A 316 -28.30 2.41 -3.11
CA LEU A 316 -29.50 2.97 -3.74
C LEU A 316 -30.37 3.71 -2.71
N HIS A 317 -30.80 4.91 -3.05
CA HIS A 317 -31.69 5.71 -2.25
C HIS A 317 -33.13 5.30 -2.48
N TYR A 318 -33.57 4.18 -1.91
CA TYR A 318 -34.95 3.68 -2.03
C TYR A 318 -35.65 3.55 -0.67
N ASP A 319 -36.99 3.49 -0.71
CA ASP A 319 -37.84 3.34 0.46
C ASP A 319 -38.74 2.09 0.36
N ARG A 320 -39.72 1.96 1.28
CA ARG A 320 -40.63 0.82 1.38
C ARG A 320 -41.45 0.56 0.12
N ARG A 321 -41.65 1.56 -0.71
CA ARG A 321 -42.44 1.41 -1.96
C ARG A 321 -41.88 0.34 -2.89
N ILE A 322 -40.55 0.12 -2.91
CA ILE A 322 -39.95 -0.93 -3.74
C ILE A 322 -40.23 -2.31 -3.17
N PRO A 323 -39.94 -2.66 -1.90
CA PRO A 323 -40.32 -3.94 -1.32
C PRO A 323 -41.84 -4.20 -1.39
N ASP A 324 -42.65 -3.20 -1.13
CA ASP A 324 -44.12 -3.31 -1.20
C ASP A 324 -44.60 -3.63 -2.62
N THR A 325 -43.97 -3.08 -3.65
CA THR A 325 -44.28 -3.34 -5.07
C THR A 325 -43.75 -4.67 -5.55
N CYS A 326 -42.51 -5.01 -5.20
CA CYS A 326 -41.78 -6.14 -5.78
C CYS A 326 -41.88 -7.43 -4.96
N GLY A 327 -42.27 -7.38 -3.69
CA GLY A 327 -42.41 -8.53 -2.81
C GLY A 327 -41.15 -9.43 -2.81
N ARG A 328 -41.34 -10.70 -3.18
CA ARG A 328 -40.23 -11.68 -3.23
C ARG A 328 -39.17 -11.36 -4.30
N ARG A 329 -39.48 -10.53 -5.30
CA ARG A 329 -38.58 -10.11 -6.39
C ARG A 329 -37.79 -8.82 -6.09
N THR A 330 -37.85 -8.31 -4.85
CA THR A 330 -37.18 -7.07 -4.46
C THR A 330 -35.68 -7.10 -4.78
N GLY A 331 -35.00 -8.21 -4.47
CA GLY A 331 -33.56 -8.34 -4.74
C GLY A 331 -33.20 -8.26 -6.24
N ASP A 332 -34.02 -8.86 -7.11
CA ASP A 332 -33.82 -8.83 -8.56
C ASP A 332 -34.09 -7.42 -9.10
N CYS A 333 -35.16 -6.78 -8.63
CA CYS A 333 -35.49 -5.42 -8.98
C CYS A 333 -34.36 -4.46 -8.61
N LEU A 334 -33.86 -4.51 -7.38
CA LEU A 334 -32.78 -3.65 -6.92
C LEU A 334 -31.49 -3.86 -7.72
N ARG A 335 -31.13 -5.08 -8.13
CA ARG A 335 -29.96 -5.35 -9.00
C ARG A 335 -30.12 -4.68 -10.38
N ILE A 336 -31.32 -4.71 -10.95
CA ILE A 336 -31.60 -4.06 -12.23
C ILE A 336 -31.58 -2.53 -12.08
N LEU A 337 -32.16 -2.00 -11.01
CA LEU A 337 -32.12 -0.57 -10.73
C LEU A 337 -30.69 -0.09 -10.51
N LEU A 338 -29.89 -0.82 -9.74
CA LEU A 338 -28.48 -0.52 -9.55
C LEU A 338 -27.75 -0.37 -10.88
N LYS A 339 -27.87 -1.38 -11.76
CA LYS A 339 -27.23 -1.35 -13.09
C LYS A 339 -27.69 -0.15 -13.93
N ARG A 340 -28.96 0.25 -13.82
CA ARG A 340 -29.47 1.40 -14.54
C ARG A 340 -28.97 2.72 -13.98
N VAL A 341 -28.83 2.84 -12.66
CA VAL A 341 -28.21 4.02 -12.03
C VAL A 341 -26.73 4.11 -12.39
N GLN A 342 -25.99 3.01 -12.31
CA GLN A 342 -24.61 2.95 -12.72
C GLN A 342 -24.39 3.30 -14.21
N ASN A 343 -25.36 2.99 -15.07
CA ASN A 343 -25.35 3.37 -16.48
C ASN A 343 -25.82 4.80 -16.73
N GLN A 344 -26.19 5.56 -15.68
CA GLN A 344 -26.78 6.90 -15.78
C GLN A 344 -28.13 6.93 -16.56
N ASP A 345 -28.78 5.76 -16.69
CA ASP A 345 -30.14 5.65 -17.28
C ASP A 345 -31.23 6.00 -16.27
N LEU A 346 -30.86 6.22 -15.01
CA LEU A 346 -31.77 6.42 -13.90
C LEU A 346 -31.09 7.20 -12.79
N GLU A 347 -31.77 8.21 -12.23
CA GLU A 347 -31.30 8.94 -11.06
C GLU A 347 -31.47 8.10 -9.79
N ASN A 348 -30.50 8.20 -8.85
CA ASN A 348 -30.54 7.48 -7.58
C ASN A 348 -31.43 8.19 -6.55
N GLU A 349 -32.71 8.38 -6.89
CA GLU A 349 -33.69 9.03 -6.04
C GLU A 349 -34.89 8.14 -5.78
N ALA A 350 -35.46 8.21 -4.56
CA ALA A 350 -36.50 7.29 -4.10
C ALA A 350 -37.74 7.27 -5.01
N ASP A 351 -38.18 8.42 -5.50
CA ASP A 351 -39.35 8.53 -6.37
C ASP A 351 -39.07 7.92 -7.76
N VAL A 352 -37.90 8.22 -8.34
CA VAL A 352 -37.50 7.75 -9.63
C VAL A 352 -37.31 6.23 -9.61
N LEU A 353 -36.68 5.71 -8.55
CA LEU A 353 -36.46 4.28 -8.35
C LEU A 353 -37.79 3.53 -8.13
N ALA A 354 -38.74 4.09 -7.36
CA ALA A 354 -40.04 3.49 -7.14
C ALA A 354 -40.87 3.43 -8.43
N ASP A 355 -40.84 4.49 -9.26
CA ASP A 355 -41.49 4.48 -10.58
C ASP A 355 -40.88 3.47 -11.55
N ALA A 356 -39.55 3.34 -11.54
CA ALA A 356 -38.86 2.36 -12.34
C ALA A 356 -39.18 0.93 -11.90
N ALA A 357 -39.28 0.68 -10.58
CA ALA A 357 -39.68 -0.61 -10.03
C ALA A 357 -41.10 -1.00 -10.45
N ARG A 358 -42.09 -0.06 -10.37
CA ARG A 358 -43.45 -0.30 -10.86
C ARG A 358 -43.51 -0.68 -12.33
N ARG A 359 -42.72 0.03 -13.19
CA ARG A 359 -42.60 -0.31 -14.63
C ARG A 359 -41.99 -1.67 -14.89
N TRP A 360 -40.96 -2.01 -14.09
CA TRP A 360 -40.31 -3.30 -14.19
C TRP A 360 -41.26 -4.45 -13.81
N MET A 361 -41.98 -4.33 -12.70
CA MET A 361 -42.96 -5.36 -12.26
C MET A 361 -44.04 -5.57 -13.31
N LYS A 362 -44.69 -4.52 -13.87
CA LYS A 362 -45.71 -4.64 -14.92
C LYS A 362 -45.24 -5.41 -16.16
N ARG A 363 -43.94 -5.33 -16.49
CA ARG A 363 -43.36 -6.10 -17.62
C ARG A 363 -43.16 -7.57 -17.30
N HIS A 364 -43.01 -7.93 -16.05
CA HIS A 364 -42.70 -9.29 -15.60
C HIS A 364 -43.84 -9.98 -14.86
N GLU A 365 -44.99 -9.33 -14.68
CA GLU A 365 -46.22 -9.95 -14.19
C GLU A 365 -46.83 -10.92 -15.20
N GLY A 366 -46.48 -10.84 -16.50
CA GLY A 366 -46.93 -11.74 -17.56
C GLY A 366 -46.16 -13.05 -17.72
N GLU A 367 -44.96 -13.16 -17.08
CA GLU A 367 -44.09 -14.35 -17.25
C GLU A 367 -44.29 -15.44 -16.18
N GLY A 368 -45.23 -15.24 -15.24
CA GLY A 368 -45.46 -16.14 -14.08
C GLY A 368 -46.63 -17.10 -14.17
N HIS A 369 -47.22 -17.33 -15.34
CA HIS A 369 -48.37 -18.21 -15.51
C HIS A 369 -48.12 -19.38 -16.48
N HIS A 370 -46.90 -19.91 -16.52
CA HIS A 370 -46.66 -21.21 -17.17
C HIS A 370 -45.64 -22.02 -16.33
N GLU A 371 -46.15 -22.60 -15.23
CA GLU A 371 -45.72 -23.90 -14.67
C GLU A 371 -46.87 -24.49 -13.84
#